data_058b64bb5b187c611b2bd12d7aee4d6a
#
_entry.id   058b64bb5b187c611b2bd12d7aee4d6a
#
_cell.length_a   1.000
_cell.length_b   1.000
_cell.length_c   1.000
_cell.angle_alpha   90.00
_cell.angle_beta   90.00
_cell.angle_gamma   90.00
#
_symmetry.space_group_name_H-M   'P 1'
#
loop_
_entity.id
_entity.type
_entity.pdbx_description
1 polymer ?
#
loop_
_entity_poly.entity_id
_entity_poly.type
_entity_poly.pdbx_seq_one_letter_code
_entity_poly.pdbx_strand_id
1 'polypeptide(L)'
;MLRFLREPRWIALIIAVPVGVVLCLMLSDWQWNRYEGRKDANEVQNSNMAAEPTDIAKVIPVGSTVNDTNLWRPVTATGQYVPSAQVLVRKKPLNNSMGFWVATPLVTADKTVIVVNRGWIKADSDAKSSPSVPPPPSGQVTVEGSLQASVPGPATRPADIPIGQVTSLDVASIGTAAGATVLPGYINLVESTPPQGGLTPIPPPEISEGSHLSYSLQWIAFAVMFLVGLVLLVRREFQMQKREREVAGGEGPDVREPADQDAQPGESARLPQDSRQ
;
A
#
# COMPACT_ATOMS: atom_id res chain seq x y z
N MET A 1 -27.96 33.54 27.17
CA MET A 1 -27.24 32.27 27.40
C MET A 1 -26.25 31.89 26.28
N LEU A 2 -26.42 32.32 25.01
CA LEU A 2 -25.55 31.88 23.89
C LEU A 2 -24.64 33.00 23.36
N ARG A 3 -24.35 34.06 24.16
CA ARG A 3 -23.54 35.20 23.71
C ARG A 3 -22.10 34.82 23.34
N PHE A 4 -21.51 33.81 24.02
CA PHE A 4 -20.16 33.35 23.75
C PHE A 4 -20.00 32.73 22.34
N LEU A 5 -21.07 32.15 21.76
CA LEU A 5 -21.02 31.63 20.40
C LEU A 5 -20.77 32.71 19.31
N ARG A 6 -20.90 33.98 19.67
CA ARG A 6 -20.61 35.12 18.77
C ARG A 6 -19.15 35.61 18.87
N GLU A 7 -18.37 35.06 19.78
CA GLU A 7 -16.94 35.34 19.83
C GLU A 7 -16.21 34.72 18.63
N PRO A 8 -15.19 35.40 18.06
CA PRO A 8 -14.52 34.96 16.85
C PRO A 8 -13.96 33.53 16.97
N ARG A 9 -13.48 33.13 18.15
CA ARG A 9 -12.97 31.78 18.44
C ARG A 9 -14.04 30.69 18.29
N TRP A 10 -15.28 30.97 18.76
CA TRP A 10 -16.39 30.00 18.65
C TRP A 10 -16.94 29.93 17.25
N ILE A 11 -17.04 31.06 16.54
CA ILE A 11 -17.42 31.09 15.12
C ILE A 11 -16.43 30.26 14.30
N ALA A 12 -15.11 30.44 14.55
CA ALA A 12 -14.09 29.66 13.87
C ALA A 12 -14.24 28.15 14.13
N LEU A 13 -14.50 27.72 15.38
CA LEU A 13 -14.72 26.31 15.75
C LEU A 13 -15.99 25.73 15.12
N ILE A 14 -17.09 26.48 15.12
CA ILE A 14 -18.38 26.08 14.54
C ILE A 14 -18.26 25.87 13.03
N ILE A 15 -17.35 26.56 12.37
CA ILE A 15 -17.07 26.38 10.93
C ILE A 15 -16.01 25.28 10.74
N ALA A 16 -14.90 25.32 11.47
CA ALA A 16 -13.77 24.42 11.27
C ALA A 16 -14.11 22.97 11.58
N VAL A 17 -14.90 22.69 12.63
CA VAL A 17 -15.23 21.30 13.00
C VAL A 17 -16.12 20.62 11.95
N PRO A 18 -17.23 21.19 11.46
CA PRO A 18 -17.98 20.57 10.37
C PRO A 18 -17.14 20.40 9.09
N VAL A 19 -16.32 21.38 8.74
CA VAL A 19 -15.40 21.25 7.58
C VAL A 19 -14.43 20.09 7.81
N GLY A 20 -13.83 19.98 9.00
CA GLY A 20 -12.93 18.86 9.35
C GLY A 20 -13.64 17.50 9.29
N VAL A 21 -14.88 17.43 9.81
CA VAL A 21 -15.71 16.21 9.73
C VAL A 21 -16.00 15.83 8.28
N VAL A 22 -16.42 16.76 7.44
CA VAL A 22 -16.67 16.49 6.01
C VAL A 22 -15.40 16.00 5.31
N LEU A 23 -14.26 16.64 5.55
CA LEU A 23 -12.97 16.21 4.99
C LEU A 23 -12.60 14.79 5.45
N CYS A 24 -12.78 14.46 6.73
CA CYS A 24 -12.54 13.11 7.24
C CYS A 24 -13.46 12.07 6.56
N LEU A 25 -14.75 12.39 6.39
CA LEU A 25 -15.68 11.49 5.72
C LEU A 25 -15.34 11.29 4.24
N MET A 26 -14.92 12.34 3.52
CA MET A 26 -14.45 12.24 2.13
C MET A 26 -13.18 11.40 2.02
N LEU A 27 -12.24 11.55 2.94
CA LEU A 27 -11.02 10.74 2.99
C LEU A 27 -11.31 9.28 3.35
N SER A 28 -12.27 9.04 4.24
CA SER A 28 -12.76 7.70 4.56
C SER A 28 -13.37 7.02 3.34
N ASP A 29 -14.27 7.70 2.63
CA ASP A 29 -14.91 7.19 1.41
C ASP A 29 -13.89 6.89 0.31
N TRP A 30 -12.92 7.78 0.09
CA TRP A 30 -11.83 7.55 -0.85
C TRP A 30 -11.01 6.30 -0.50
N GLN A 31 -10.68 6.08 0.78
CA GLN A 31 -9.97 4.88 1.24
C GLN A 31 -10.83 3.62 1.10
N TRP A 32 -12.12 3.73 1.38
CA TRP A 32 -13.06 2.63 1.23
C TRP A 32 -13.16 2.16 -0.23
N ASN A 33 -13.34 3.09 -1.17
CA ASN A 33 -13.39 2.77 -2.60
C ASN A 33 -12.06 2.13 -3.08
N ARG A 34 -10.93 2.56 -2.51
CA ARG A 34 -9.62 1.97 -2.81
C ARG A 34 -9.49 0.54 -2.26
N TYR A 35 -10.06 0.29 -1.09
CA TYR A 35 -10.13 -1.04 -0.48
C TYR A 35 -10.99 -1.98 -1.33
N GLU A 36 -12.19 -1.57 -1.71
CA GLU A 36 -13.09 -2.39 -2.55
C GLU A 36 -12.45 -2.74 -3.90
N GLY A 37 -11.89 -1.75 -4.59
CA GLY A 37 -11.21 -2.01 -5.87
C GLY A 37 -10.01 -2.97 -5.74
N ARG A 38 -9.28 -2.95 -4.60
CA ARG A 38 -8.23 -3.95 -4.33
C ARG A 38 -8.80 -5.33 -4.05
N LYS A 39 -9.87 -5.41 -3.28
CA LYS A 39 -10.56 -6.67 -2.96
C LYS A 39 -11.08 -7.35 -4.22
N ASP A 40 -11.76 -6.61 -5.11
CA ASP A 40 -12.28 -7.13 -6.36
C ASP A 40 -11.15 -7.64 -7.29
N ALA A 41 -10.07 -6.87 -7.41
CA ALA A 41 -8.89 -7.29 -8.19
C ALA A 41 -8.24 -8.56 -7.60
N ASN A 42 -8.14 -8.66 -6.28
CA ASN A 42 -7.62 -9.84 -5.60
C ASN A 42 -8.53 -11.07 -5.80
N GLU A 43 -9.85 -10.89 -5.82
CA GLU A 43 -10.81 -11.99 -6.06
C GLU A 43 -10.66 -12.55 -7.47
N VAL A 44 -10.55 -11.68 -8.48
CA VAL A 44 -10.29 -12.09 -9.87
C VAL A 44 -8.95 -12.83 -9.95
N GLN A 45 -7.89 -12.31 -9.34
CA GLN A 45 -6.58 -12.94 -9.34
C GLN A 45 -6.61 -14.31 -8.63
N ASN A 46 -7.25 -14.43 -7.47
CA ASN A 46 -7.41 -15.69 -6.75
C ASN A 46 -8.18 -16.72 -7.59
N SER A 47 -9.27 -16.30 -8.23
CA SER A 47 -10.06 -17.16 -9.11
C SER A 47 -9.22 -17.65 -10.31
N ASN A 48 -8.43 -16.77 -10.92
CA ASN A 48 -7.53 -17.14 -12.00
C ASN A 48 -6.47 -18.15 -11.53
N MET A 49 -5.82 -17.92 -10.39
CA MET A 49 -4.79 -18.81 -9.86
C MET A 49 -5.32 -20.19 -9.46
N ALA A 50 -6.58 -20.28 -9.07
CA ALA A 50 -7.25 -21.52 -8.69
C ALA A 50 -7.81 -22.31 -9.89
N ALA A 51 -7.73 -21.77 -11.10
CA ALA A 51 -8.23 -22.43 -12.29
C ALA A 51 -7.40 -23.67 -12.65
N GLU A 52 -8.02 -24.66 -13.28
CA GLU A 52 -7.30 -25.84 -13.77
C GLU A 52 -6.29 -25.46 -14.87
N PRO A 53 -5.09 -26.10 -14.87
CA PRO A 53 -4.10 -25.90 -15.92
C PRO A 53 -4.67 -26.17 -17.31
N THR A 54 -4.51 -25.23 -18.22
CA THR A 54 -5.08 -25.30 -19.56
C THR A 54 -3.99 -24.96 -20.58
N ASP A 55 -4.07 -25.56 -21.79
CA ASP A 55 -3.14 -25.22 -22.87
C ASP A 55 -3.17 -23.70 -23.15
N ILE A 56 -1.99 -23.07 -23.15
CA ILE A 56 -1.84 -21.62 -23.27
C ILE A 56 -2.46 -21.05 -24.55
N ALA A 57 -2.41 -21.80 -25.66
CA ALA A 57 -2.96 -21.36 -26.93
C ALA A 57 -4.50 -21.25 -26.90
N LYS A 58 -5.18 -21.98 -25.99
CA LYS A 58 -6.61 -21.84 -25.74
C LYS A 58 -6.95 -20.63 -24.88
N VAL A 59 -6.04 -20.24 -23.98
CA VAL A 59 -6.23 -19.09 -23.07
C VAL A 59 -5.91 -17.78 -23.79
N ILE A 60 -4.80 -17.73 -24.53
CA ILE A 60 -4.33 -16.56 -25.26
C ILE A 60 -3.96 -16.93 -26.71
N PRO A 61 -4.93 -17.15 -27.60
CA PRO A 61 -4.62 -17.41 -28.99
C PRO A 61 -3.82 -16.25 -29.62
N VAL A 62 -3.14 -16.53 -30.73
CA VAL A 62 -2.37 -15.53 -31.50
C VAL A 62 -3.25 -14.32 -31.81
N GLY A 63 -2.73 -13.12 -31.55
CA GLY A 63 -3.45 -11.86 -31.78
C GLY A 63 -4.37 -11.43 -30.66
N SER A 64 -4.50 -12.23 -29.58
CA SER A 64 -5.20 -11.83 -28.35
C SER A 64 -4.31 -10.98 -27.43
N THR A 65 -4.79 -10.64 -26.24
CA THR A 65 -4.05 -9.92 -25.22
C THR A 65 -4.16 -10.61 -23.87
N VAL A 66 -3.12 -10.49 -23.06
CA VAL A 66 -3.19 -10.85 -21.63
C VAL A 66 -3.81 -9.68 -20.90
N ASN A 67 -4.83 -9.92 -20.09
CA ASN A 67 -5.54 -8.94 -19.27
C ASN A 67 -5.90 -9.54 -17.90
N ASP A 68 -6.56 -8.78 -17.05
CA ASP A 68 -6.87 -9.19 -15.68
C ASP A 68 -7.70 -10.49 -15.60
N THR A 69 -8.48 -10.82 -16.64
CA THR A 69 -9.32 -12.03 -16.65
C THR A 69 -8.55 -13.32 -16.93
N ASN A 70 -7.33 -13.23 -17.46
CA ASN A 70 -6.49 -14.39 -17.77
C ASN A 70 -5.08 -14.33 -17.15
N LEU A 71 -4.70 -13.19 -16.58
CA LEU A 71 -3.44 -13.04 -15.84
C LEU A 71 -3.38 -14.00 -14.65
N TRP A 72 -2.24 -14.63 -14.39
CA TRP A 72 -1.99 -15.60 -13.33
C TRP A 72 -2.68 -16.97 -13.49
N ARG A 73 -3.42 -17.20 -14.57
CA ARG A 73 -4.01 -18.54 -14.80
C ARG A 73 -2.93 -19.59 -14.99
N PRO A 74 -3.09 -20.77 -14.37
CA PRO A 74 -2.25 -21.93 -14.67
C PRO A 74 -2.40 -22.32 -16.15
N VAL A 75 -1.28 -22.42 -16.84
CA VAL A 75 -1.23 -22.80 -18.26
C VAL A 75 -0.16 -23.85 -18.50
N THR A 76 -0.38 -24.68 -19.51
CA THR A 76 0.57 -25.68 -19.98
C THR A 76 1.00 -25.38 -21.42
N ALA A 77 2.21 -25.80 -21.75
CA ALA A 77 2.69 -25.78 -23.13
C ALA A 77 3.67 -26.91 -23.36
N THR A 78 3.66 -27.49 -24.56
CA THR A 78 4.61 -28.55 -24.95
C THR A 78 5.38 -28.12 -26.20
N GLY A 79 6.73 -28.19 -26.13
CA GLY A 79 7.57 -27.75 -27.22
C GLY A 79 9.06 -28.08 -26.99
N GLN A 80 9.91 -27.39 -27.73
CA GLN A 80 11.36 -27.47 -27.57
C GLN A 80 11.94 -26.10 -27.29
N TYR A 81 12.81 -26.00 -26.31
CA TYR A 81 13.50 -24.75 -26.00
C TYR A 81 14.48 -24.37 -27.12
N VAL A 82 14.63 -23.06 -27.33
CA VAL A 82 15.62 -22.45 -28.21
C VAL A 82 16.71 -21.75 -27.36
N PRO A 83 17.74 -22.48 -26.91
CA PRO A 83 18.74 -21.93 -25.98
C PRO A 83 19.53 -20.74 -26.56
N SER A 84 19.72 -20.71 -27.88
CA SER A 84 20.41 -19.60 -28.56
C SER A 84 19.68 -18.26 -28.49
N ALA A 85 18.35 -18.28 -28.26
CA ALA A 85 17.51 -17.09 -28.09
C ALA A 85 17.20 -16.80 -26.58
N GLN A 86 17.87 -17.49 -25.66
CA GLN A 86 17.74 -17.22 -24.21
C GLN A 86 18.26 -15.83 -23.87
N VAL A 87 17.53 -15.13 -22.99
CA VAL A 87 17.94 -13.82 -22.46
C VAL A 87 17.85 -13.76 -20.95
N LEU A 88 18.64 -12.86 -20.36
CA LEU A 88 18.63 -12.54 -18.94
C LEU A 88 17.95 -11.21 -18.72
N VAL A 89 16.82 -11.20 -18.00
CA VAL A 89 16.10 -9.97 -17.64
C VAL A 89 16.72 -9.39 -16.37
N ARG A 90 17.28 -8.21 -16.48
CA ARG A 90 18.06 -7.55 -15.43
C ARG A 90 17.21 -6.97 -14.29
N LYS A 91 17.89 -6.65 -13.18
CA LYS A 91 17.32 -5.92 -12.01
C LYS A 91 16.11 -6.62 -11.42
N LYS A 92 16.19 -7.93 -11.27
CA LYS A 92 15.17 -8.75 -10.64
C LYS A 92 15.61 -9.12 -9.22
N PRO A 93 15.15 -8.40 -8.20
CA PRO A 93 15.45 -8.76 -6.81
C PRO A 93 14.66 -9.99 -6.39
N LEU A 94 15.31 -10.86 -5.60
CA LEU A 94 14.67 -11.96 -4.89
C LEU A 94 15.44 -12.22 -3.59
N ASN A 95 14.75 -12.36 -2.46
CA ASN A 95 15.33 -12.62 -1.15
C ASN A 95 16.51 -11.69 -0.81
N ASN A 96 16.31 -10.36 -0.92
CA ASN A 96 17.32 -9.32 -0.68
C ASN A 96 18.59 -9.40 -1.55
N SER A 97 18.57 -10.22 -2.60
CA SER A 97 19.66 -10.33 -3.55
C SER A 97 19.26 -9.84 -4.93
N MET A 98 20.18 -9.16 -5.63
CA MET A 98 19.93 -8.79 -7.02
C MET A 98 20.25 -9.96 -7.93
N GLY A 99 19.45 -10.09 -9.00
CA GLY A 99 19.63 -11.18 -9.97
C GLY A 99 18.95 -10.92 -11.30
N PHE A 100 18.75 -12.00 -12.01
CA PHE A 100 18.14 -12.02 -13.34
C PHE A 100 17.03 -13.05 -13.40
N TRP A 101 16.00 -12.75 -14.18
CA TRP A 101 15.12 -13.82 -14.69
C TRP A 101 15.74 -14.41 -15.94
N VAL A 102 15.59 -15.71 -16.10
CA VAL A 102 16.07 -16.47 -17.26
C VAL A 102 14.89 -16.74 -18.16
N ALA A 103 14.77 -16.00 -19.24
CA ALA A 103 13.71 -16.17 -20.23
C ALA A 103 14.21 -16.91 -21.47
N THR A 104 13.57 -18.03 -21.81
CA THR A 104 13.95 -18.88 -22.94
C THR A 104 12.71 -19.16 -23.79
N PRO A 105 12.76 -18.87 -25.12
CA PRO A 105 11.68 -19.28 -26.01
C PRO A 105 11.51 -20.79 -26.09
N LEU A 106 10.25 -21.24 -26.11
CA LEU A 106 9.80 -22.60 -26.35
C LEU A 106 9.03 -22.62 -27.65
N VAL A 107 9.41 -23.42 -28.63
CA VAL A 107 8.73 -23.58 -29.93
C VAL A 107 7.87 -24.82 -29.87
N THR A 108 6.59 -24.68 -30.10
CA THR A 108 5.60 -25.76 -30.14
C THR A 108 5.60 -26.49 -31.51
N ALA A 109 4.89 -27.60 -31.62
CA ALA A 109 4.81 -28.40 -32.86
C ALA A 109 4.18 -27.62 -34.03
N ASP A 110 3.27 -26.70 -33.74
CA ASP A 110 2.61 -25.80 -34.72
C ASP A 110 3.42 -24.52 -34.99
N LYS A 111 4.69 -24.50 -34.60
CA LYS A 111 5.62 -23.39 -34.80
C LYS A 111 5.23 -22.08 -34.09
N THR A 112 4.46 -22.18 -33.03
CA THR A 112 4.18 -21.02 -32.16
C THR A 112 5.26 -20.90 -31.11
N VAL A 113 5.70 -19.66 -30.83
CA VAL A 113 6.68 -19.37 -29.81
C VAL A 113 6.00 -18.92 -28.53
N ILE A 114 6.38 -19.54 -27.42
CA ILE A 114 6.00 -19.16 -26.08
C ILE A 114 7.26 -18.80 -25.32
N VAL A 115 7.33 -17.60 -24.75
CA VAL A 115 8.45 -17.24 -23.87
C VAL A 115 8.22 -17.85 -22.50
N VAL A 116 9.18 -18.62 -22.01
CA VAL A 116 9.14 -19.23 -20.68
C VAL A 116 10.17 -18.54 -19.79
N ASN A 117 9.73 -17.89 -18.72
CA ASN A 117 10.58 -17.46 -17.64
C ASN A 117 10.89 -18.67 -16.74
N ARG A 118 12.05 -19.26 -16.95
CA ARG A 118 12.48 -20.50 -16.31
C ARG A 118 12.76 -20.37 -14.82
N GLY A 119 12.97 -19.15 -14.33
CA GLY A 119 13.28 -18.87 -12.94
C GLY A 119 14.29 -17.75 -12.76
N TRP A 120 14.73 -17.58 -11.54
CA TRP A 120 15.65 -16.55 -11.11
C TRP A 120 17.05 -17.12 -10.85
N ILE A 121 18.08 -16.34 -11.21
CA ILE A 121 19.47 -16.62 -10.89
C ILE A 121 20.11 -15.38 -10.26
N LYS A 122 20.93 -15.62 -9.23
CA LYS A 122 21.65 -14.55 -8.55
C LYS A 122 22.68 -13.90 -9.49
N ALA A 123 22.80 -12.57 -9.41
CA ALA A 123 23.88 -11.85 -10.11
C ALA A 123 25.22 -12.15 -9.45
N ASP A 124 26.26 -12.27 -10.27
CA ASP A 124 27.64 -12.27 -9.77
C ASP A 124 28.00 -10.89 -9.17
N SER A 125 29.18 -10.79 -8.59
CA SER A 125 29.67 -9.55 -7.97
C SER A 125 29.81 -8.37 -8.94
N ASP A 126 29.95 -8.65 -10.24
CA ASP A 126 29.96 -7.62 -11.28
C ASP A 126 28.60 -7.53 -12.00
N ALA A 127 27.97 -6.37 -11.92
CA ALA A 127 26.65 -6.10 -12.55
C ALA A 127 26.69 -6.17 -14.10
N LYS A 128 27.85 -6.20 -14.72
CA LYS A 128 28.04 -6.35 -16.16
C LYS A 128 28.31 -7.78 -16.60
N SER A 129 28.69 -8.68 -15.68
CA SER A 129 28.89 -10.09 -16.01
C SER A 129 27.54 -10.80 -16.15
N SER A 130 27.49 -11.83 -16.98
CA SER A 130 26.36 -12.73 -17.08
C SER A 130 26.66 -13.96 -16.24
N PRO A 131 25.82 -14.33 -15.28
CA PRO A 131 26.02 -15.55 -14.50
C PRO A 131 25.96 -16.79 -15.40
N SER A 132 26.61 -17.87 -14.97
CA SER A 132 26.50 -19.16 -15.65
C SER A 132 25.11 -19.73 -15.45
N VAL A 133 24.33 -19.78 -16.53
CA VAL A 133 22.94 -20.26 -16.50
C VAL A 133 22.91 -21.76 -16.82
N PRO A 134 22.23 -22.57 -16.02
CA PRO A 134 21.99 -23.97 -16.35
C PRO A 134 21.24 -24.13 -17.67
N PRO A 135 21.66 -25.01 -18.57
CA PRO A 135 20.98 -25.22 -19.85
C PRO A 135 19.54 -25.70 -19.60
N PRO A 136 18.61 -25.36 -20.50
CA PRO A 136 17.28 -25.95 -20.46
C PRO A 136 17.34 -27.44 -20.82
N PRO A 137 16.32 -28.23 -20.39
CA PRO A 137 16.18 -29.61 -20.85
C PRO A 137 16.16 -29.67 -22.40
N SER A 138 16.81 -30.72 -22.95
CA SER A 138 16.86 -30.95 -24.41
C SER A 138 15.66 -31.80 -24.87
N GLY A 139 15.29 -31.68 -26.13
CA GLY A 139 14.17 -32.40 -26.72
C GLY A 139 12.81 -31.79 -26.38
N GLN A 140 11.77 -32.61 -26.43
CA GLN A 140 10.42 -32.18 -26.11
C GLN A 140 10.25 -32.01 -24.59
N VAL A 141 9.70 -30.87 -24.20
CA VAL A 141 9.46 -30.48 -22.81
C VAL A 141 8.02 -30.03 -22.67
N THR A 142 7.34 -30.51 -21.65
CA THR A 142 6.07 -29.93 -21.20
C THR A 142 6.33 -29.01 -20.02
N VAL A 143 5.86 -27.78 -20.10
CA VAL A 143 5.98 -26.76 -19.05
C VAL A 143 4.61 -26.45 -18.49
N GLU A 144 4.56 -26.25 -17.18
CA GLU A 144 3.39 -25.74 -16.47
C GLU A 144 3.81 -24.52 -15.66
N GLY A 145 2.95 -23.51 -15.62
CA GLY A 145 3.22 -22.29 -14.90
C GLY A 145 2.11 -21.26 -14.99
N SER A 146 2.34 -20.09 -14.46
CA SER A 146 1.35 -19.00 -14.47
C SER A 146 1.53 -18.10 -15.69
N LEU A 147 0.40 -17.77 -16.35
CA LEU A 147 0.37 -16.84 -17.47
C LEU A 147 0.67 -15.42 -17.00
N GLN A 148 1.56 -14.73 -17.72
CA GLN A 148 1.97 -13.37 -17.45
C GLN A 148 1.89 -12.49 -18.69
N ALA A 149 1.65 -11.20 -18.47
CA ALA A 149 1.62 -10.20 -19.53
C ALA A 149 3.04 -9.80 -19.98
N SER A 150 3.21 -9.61 -21.28
CA SER A 150 4.42 -9.02 -21.83
C SER A 150 4.67 -7.62 -21.27
N VAL A 151 5.92 -7.33 -20.93
CA VAL A 151 6.34 -6.00 -20.50
C VAL A 151 7.17 -5.37 -21.62
N PRO A 152 6.64 -4.39 -22.36
CA PRO A 152 7.35 -3.77 -23.48
C PRO A 152 8.72 -3.25 -23.05
N GLY A 153 9.70 -3.50 -23.89
CA GLY A 153 11.07 -3.00 -23.73
C GLY A 153 11.24 -1.61 -24.35
N PRO A 154 12.41 -0.98 -24.14
CA PRO A 154 12.75 0.22 -24.87
C PRO A 154 12.87 -0.07 -26.38
N ALA A 155 12.41 0.87 -27.20
CA ALA A 155 12.42 0.75 -28.66
C ALA A 155 13.82 0.48 -29.24
N THR A 156 14.86 0.96 -28.57
CA THR A 156 16.26 0.68 -28.90
C THR A 156 16.97 0.10 -27.69
N ARG A 157 17.79 -0.92 -27.94
CA ARG A 157 18.60 -1.51 -26.88
C ARG A 157 19.60 -0.48 -26.34
N PRO A 158 19.66 -0.24 -25.02
CA PRO A 158 20.69 0.62 -24.44
C PRO A 158 22.10 0.05 -24.69
N ALA A 159 23.02 0.93 -25.07
CA ALA A 159 24.39 0.53 -25.48
C ALA A 159 25.22 -0.07 -24.32
N ASP A 160 24.85 0.22 -23.07
CA ASP A 160 25.53 -0.23 -21.85
C ASP A 160 25.06 -1.62 -21.37
N ILE A 161 24.10 -2.24 -22.08
CA ILE A 161 23.58 -3.57 -21.72
C ILE A 161 24.34 -4.65 -22.48
N PRO A 162 24.95 -5.65 -21.79
CA PRO A 162 25.64 -6.78 -22.41
C PRO A 162 24.72 -7.59 -23.34
N ILE A 163 25.31 -8.20 -24.38
CA ILE A 163 24.59 -9.10 -25.29
C ILE A 163 23.96 -10.25 -24.49
N GLY A 164 22.72 -10.63 -24.84
CA GLY A 164 21.97 -11.65 -24.10
C GLY A 164 21.27 -11.13 -22.83
N GLN A 165 21.44 -9.85 -22.49
CA GLN A 165 20.69 -9.24 -21.39
C GLN A 165 19.66 -8.23 -21.92
N VAL A 166 18.52 -8.12 -21.21
CA VAL A 166 17.41 -7.19 -21.51
C VAL A 166 16.90 -6.53 -20.23
N THR A 167 16.21 -5.39 -20.36
CA THR A 167 15.64 -4.65 -19.20
C THR A 167 14.24 -5.12 -18.82
N SER A 168 13.51 -5.69 -19.78
CA SER A 168 12.11 -6.11 -19.63
C SER A 168 11.85 -7.42 -20.38
N LEU A 169 10.81 -8.12 -19.98
CA LEU A 169 10.36 -9.34 -20.63
C LEU A 169 9.37 -8.96 -21.74
N ASP A 170 9.91 -8.50 -22.85
CA ASP A 170 9.16 -8.19 -24.06
C ASP A 170 9.10 -9.43 -24.94
N VAL A 171 7.95 -10.11 -24.94
CA VAL A 171 7.79 -11.38 -25.66
C VAL A 171 7.94 -11.23 -27.16
N ALA A 172 7.55 -10.08 -27.72
CA ALA A 172 7.69 -9.85 -29.17
C ALA A 172 9.18 -9.77 -29.58
N SER A 173 9.99 -9.00 -28.82
CA SER A 173 11.42 -8.89 -29.09
C SER A 173 12.18 -10.22 -28.88
N ILE A 174 11.84 -10.94 -27.81
CA ILE A 174 12.51 -12.22 -27.45
C ILE A 174 12.08 -13.34 -28.42
N GLY A 175 10.79 -13.42 -28.73
CA GLY A 175 10.25 -14.48 -29.56
C GLY A 175 10.60 -14.32 -31.05
N THR A 176 10.73 -13.11 -31.56
CA THR A 176 11.16 -12.86 -32.95
C THR A 176 12.54 -13.45 -33.24
N ALA A 177 13.43 -13.48 -32.23
CA ALA A 177 14.73 -14.13 -32.34
C ALA A 177 14.63 -15.66 -32.56
N ALA A 178 13.51 -16.28 -32.23
CA ALA A 178 13.23 -17.69 -32.50
C ALA A 178 12.59 -17.96 -33.89
N GLY A 179 12.24 -16.92 -34.66
CA GLY A 179 11.87 -17.04 -36.07
C GLY A 179 10.44 -17.57 -36.33
N ALA A 180 9.49 -17.45 -35.42
CA ALA A 180 8.16 -17.94 -35.53
C ALA A 180 7.09 -17.01 -34.93
N THR A 181 5.80 -17.32 -35.07
CA THR A 181 4.70 -16.54 -34.47
C THR A 181 4.75 -16.62 -32.95
N VAL A 182 4.68 -15.46 -32.27
CA VAL A 182 4.83 -15.34 -30.82
C VAL A 182 3.48 -15.12 -30.16
N LEU A 183 3.20 -15.84 -29.06
CA LEU A 183 2.04 -15.56 -28.21
C LEU A 183 2.23 -14.26 -27.40
N PRO A 184 1.14 -13.53 -27.08
CA PRO A 184 1.22 -12.19 -26.49
C PRO A 184 1.60 -12.16 -25.00
N GLY A 185 1.78 -13.32 -24.36
CA GLY A 185 2.17 -13.47 -22.97
C GLY A 185 3.34 -14.43 -22.78
N TYR A 186 3.76 -14.60 -21.53
CA TYR A 186 4.79 -15.57 -21.18
C TYR A 186 4.36 -16.43 -19.98
N ILE A 187 5.05 -17.54 -19.79
CA ILE A 187 4.85 -18.46 -18.66
C ILE A 187 5.90 -18.20 -17.59
N ASN A 188 5.50 -17.89 -16.35
CA ASN A 188 6.37 -18.09 -15.20
C ASN A 188 6.32 -19.56 -14.83
N LEU A 189 7.44 -20.25 -15.03
CA LEU A 189 7.54 -21.68 -14.84
C LEU A 189 7.37 -22.09 -13.38
N VAL A 190 6.50 -23.04 -13.14
CA VAL A 190 6.32 -23.73 -11.86
C VAL A 190 6.91 -25.16 -11.94
N GLU A 191 6.57 -25.91 -12.99
CA GLU A 191 7.00 -27.27 -13.18
C GLU A 191 7.33 -27.55 -14.66
N SER A 192 8.24 -28.52 -14.89
CA SER A 192 8.55 -29.01 -16.25
C SER A 192 8.82 -30.50 -16.28
N THR A 193 8.47 -31.14 -17.39
CA THR A 193 8.75 -32.53 -17.69
C THR A 193 9.51 -32.63 -19.02
N PRO A 194 10.79 -33.05 -19.04
CA PRO A 194 11.61 -33.41 -17.90
C PRO A 194 11.91 -32.22 -16.97
N PRO A 195 12.20 -32.48 -15.67
CA PRO A 195 12.45 -31.42 -14.70
C PRO A 195 13.72 -30.66 -15.03
N GLN A 196 13.72 -29.33 -14.77
CA GLN A 196 14.92 -28.51 -14.79
C GLN A 196 15.46 -28.26 -13.40
N GLY A 197 16.77 -27.95 -13.31
CA GLY A 197 17.43 -27.61 -12.03
C GLY A 197 18.24 -26.33 -12.12
N GLY A 198 18.75 -25.88 -10.95
CA GLY A 198 19.74 -24.82 -10.85
C GLY A 198 19.22 -23.39 -10.96
N LEU A 199 17.91 -23.18 -11.11
CA LEU A 199 17.26 -21.88 -11.05
C LEU A 199 16.28 -21.83 -9.88
N THR A 200 16.15 -20.68 -9.23
CA THR A 200 15.19 -20.47 -8.17
C THR A 200 13.81 -20.17 -8.78
N PRO A 201 12.76 -20.91 -8.42
CA PRO A 201 11.41 -20.60 -8.87
C PRO A 201 11.00 -19.18 -8.47
N ILE A 202 10.19 -18.52 -9.30
CA ILE A 202 9.65 -17.20 -9.00
C ILE A 202 8.41 -17.42 -8.15
N PRO A 203 8.37 -16.87 -6.91
CA PRO A 203 7.21 -17.03 -6.05
C PRO A 203 5.97 -16.36 -6.66
N PRO A 204 4.77 -16.88 -6.40
CA PRO A 204 3.54 -16.19 -6.75
C PRO A 204 3.47 -14.84 -6.04
N PRO A 205 2.67 -13.88 -6.54
CA PRO A 205 2.53 -12.59 -5.91
C PRO A 205 1.85 -12.72 -4.55
N GLU A 206 2.26 -11.89 -3.61
CA GLU A 206 1.53 -11.73 -2.35
C GLU A 206 0.23 -10.98 -2.60
N ILE A 207 -0.90 -11.62 -2.27
CA ILE A 207 -2.22 -11.01 -2.40
C ILE A 207 -2.52 -10.26 -1.11
N SER A 208 -2.64 -8.95 -1.18
CA SER A 208 -2.91 -8.09 -0.03
C SER A 208 -3.93 -7.02 -0.39
N GLU A 209 -4.89 -6.84 0.50
CA GLU A 209 -5.87 -5.74 0.41
C GLU A 209 -5.26 -4.39 0.80
N GLY A 210 -4.04 -4.40 1.35
CA GLY A 210 -3.35 -3.22 1.87
C GLY A 210 -3.97 -2.70 3.17
N SER A 211 -3.53 -1.52 3.60
CA SER A 211 -3.99 -0.89 4.84
C SER A 211 -5.22 0.04 4.64
N HIS A 212 -5.85 0.01 3.46
CA HIS A 212 -6.90 0.96 3.09
C HIS A 212 -8.12 0.92 4.03
N LEU A 213 -8.54 -0.28 4.46
CA LEU A 213 -9.63 -0.45 5.43
C LEU A 213 -9.30 0.22 6.78
N SER A 214 -8.10 -0.02 7.30
CA SER A 214 -7.66 0.58 8.57
C SER A 214 -7.63 2.11 8.50
N TYR A 215 -7.16 2.67 7.40
CA TYR A 215 -7.16 4.12 7.18
C TYR A 215 -8.59 4.69 7.02
N SER A 216 -9.49 4.00 6.35
CA SER A 216 -10.89 4.41 6.26
C SER A 216 -11.52 4.52 7.66
N LEU A 217 -11.38 3.48 8.49
CA LEU A 217 -11.87 3.49 9.88
C LEU A 217 -11.20 4.56 10.74
N GLN A 218 -9.91 4.83 10.53
CA GLN A 218 -9.19 5.90 11.23
C GLN A 218 -9.77 7.28 10.93
N TRP A 219 -10.13 7.57 9.69
CA TRP A 219 -10.76 8.83 9.32
C TRP A 219 -12.13 9.01 9.97
N ILE A 220 -12.93 7.92 10.06
CA ILE A 220 -14.20 7.93 10.80
C ILE A 220 -13.96 8.24 12.29
N ALA A 221 -12.95 7.61 12.91
CA ALA A 221 -12.60 7.88 14.29
C ALA A 221 -12.21 9.35 14.52
N PHE A 222 -11.49 9.96 13.59
CA PHE A 222 -11.15 11.39 13.65
C PHE A 222 -12.39 12.27 13.52
N ALA A 223 -13.32 11.95 12.63
CA ALA A 223 -14.59 12.67 12.52
C ALA A 223 -15.38 12.62 13.83
N VAL A 224 -15.47 11.46 14.49
CA VAL A 224 -16.09 11.30 15.79
C VAL A 224 -15.36 12.11 16.87
N MET A 225 -14.03 12.08 16.89
CA MET A 225 -13.24 12.87 17.85
C MET A 225 -13.46 14.39 17.70
N PHE A 226 -13.58 14.92 16.48
CA PHE A 226 -13.91 16.32 16.25
C PHE A 226 -15.28 16.68 16.86
N LEU A 227 -16.28 15.84 16.66
CA LEU A 227 -17.63 16.07 17.21
C LEU A 227 -17.64 15.98 18.74
N VAL A 228 -17.00 14.95 19.30
CA VAL A 228 -16.88 14.78 20.76
C VAL A 228 -16.11 15.95 21.36
N GLY A 229 -14.98 16.33 20.77
CA GLY A 229 -14.18 17.47 21.20
C GLY A 229 -14.99 18.77 21.23
N LEU A 230 -15.77 19.05 20.18
CA LEU A 230 -16.65 20.23 20.15
C LEU A 230 -17.68 20.18 21.27
N VAL A 231 -18.34 19.04 21.48
CA VAL A 231 -19.34 18.88 22.55
C VAL A 231 -18.71 19.11 23.95
N LEU A 232 -17.53 18.55 24.17
CA LEU A 232 -16.83 18.73 25.44
C LEU A 232 -16.40 20.18 25.68
N LEU A 233 -15.89 20.88 24.66
CA LEU A 233 -15.53 22.29 24.73
C LEU A 233 -16.77 23.16 25.03
N VAL A 234 -17.87 22.94 24.35
CA VAL A 234 -19.13 23.66 24.59
C VAL A 234 -19.63 23.40 26.01
N ARG A 235 -19.63 22.14 26.47
CA ARG A 235 -20.06 21.80 27.85
C ARG A 235 -19.18 22.48 28.90
N ARG A 236 -17.86 22.51 28.71
CA ARG A 236 -16.91 23.17 29.60
C ARG A 236 -17.17 24.67 29.67
N GLU A 237 -17.39 25.33 28.55
CA GLU A 237 -17.68 26.77 28.52
C GLU A 237 -18.98 27.09 29.28
N PHE A 238 -20.06 26.30 29.05
CA PHE A 238 -21.30 26.47 29.80
C PHE A 238 -21.10 26.33 31.31
N GLN A 239 -20.29 25.37 31.76
CA GLN A 239 -20.01 25.17 33.19
C GLN A 239 -19.22 26.35 33.77
N MET A 240 -18.25 26.89 33.04
CA MET A 240 -17.47 28.05 33.49
C MET A 240 -18.37 29.28 33.63
N GLN A 241 -19.18 29.60 32.64
CA GLN A 241 -20.11 30.72 32.68
C GLN A 241 -21.16 30.59 33.80
N LYS A 242 -21.60 29.36 34.11
CA LYS A 242 -22.51 29.12 35.23
C LYS A 242 -21.84 29.45 36.55
N ARG A 243 -20.58 28.99 36.78
CA ARG A 243 -19.79 29.28 37.98
C ARG A 243 -19.53 30.78 38.16
N GLU A 244 -19.14 31.47 37.10
CA GLU A 244 -18.92 32.94 37.12
C GLU A 244 -20.18 33.70 37.54
N ARG A 245 -21.37 33.28 37.09
CA ARG A 245 -22.64 33.88 37.49
C ARG A 245 -23.01 33.60 38.95
N GLU A 246 -22.69 32.39 39.44
CA GLU A 246 -22.94 32.02 40.86
C GLU A 246 -22.03 32.85 41.78
N VAL A 247 -20.78 33.08 41.42
CA VAL A 247 -19.86 33.92 42.15
C VAL A 247 -20.28 35.40 42.10
N ALA A 248 -20.63 35.94 40.93
CA ALA A 248 -21.10 37.32 40.76
C ALA A 248 -22.45 37.59 41.42
N GLY A 249 -23.32 36.60 41.57
CA GLY A 249 -24.62 36.71 42.26
C GLY A 249 -24.55 36.49 43.76
N GLY A 250 -23.42 36.05 44.31
CA GLY A 250 -23.19 35.85 45.75
C GLY A 250 -22.60 37.05 46.50
N GLU A 251 -22.17 38.09 45.83
CA GLU A 251 -21.72 39.36 46.43
C GLU A 251 -22.90 40.35 46.52
N GLY A 252 -23.85 40.05 47.37
CA GLY A 252 -24.83 41.03 47.89
C GLY A 252 -24.25 41.65 49.19
N PRO A 253 -24.42 42.97 49.38
CA PRO A 253 -23.72 43.67 50.47
C PRO A 253 -24.44 43.43 51.80
N ASP A 254 -23.83 42.68 52.72
CA ASP A 254 -24.13 42.83 54.14
C ASP A 254 -23.11 43.79 54.79
N VAL A 255 -23.27 45.04 54.43
CA VAL A 255 -22.66 46.15 55.23
C VAL A 255 -23.61 46.40 56.37
N ARG A 256 -23.48 45.64 57.47
CA ARG A 256 -23.98 46.11 58.77
C ARG A 256 -22.98 47.05 59.35
N GLU A 257 -23.33 48.35 59.25
CA GLU A 257 -22.77 49.45 60.04
C GLU A 257 -23.00 49.16 61.52
N PRO A 258 -21.97 49.14 62.40
CA PRO A 258 -22.23 49.09 63.84
C PRO A 258 -22.58 50.49 64.33
N ALA A 259 -23.77 50.59 64.91
CA ALA A 259 -24.23 51.75 65.63
C ALA A 259 -23.30 52.17 66.75
N ASP A 260 -23.01 53.44 66.77
CA ASP A 260 -22.45 54.27 67.78
C ASP A 260 -23.13 54.06 69.15
N GLN A 261 -22.40 53.77 70.22
CA GLN A 261 -22.80 54.08 71.59
C GLN A 261 -21.63 54.48 72.46
N ASP A 262 -21.80 55.68 72.89
CA ASP A 262 -20.99 56.48 73.81
C ASP A 262 -20.54 55.83 75.10
N ALA A 263 -19.51 56.46 75.66
CA ALA A 263 -19.23 56.78 77.02
C ALA A 263 -17.87 56.33 77.64
N GLN A 264 -17.07 57.22 77.77
CA GLN A 264 -15.98 57.59 78.69
C GLN A 264 -15.85 56.88 80.06
N PRO A 265 -14.86 57.29 80.94
CA PRO A 265 -13.43 57.04 80.89
C PRO A 265 -12.87 56.53 82.29
N GLY A 266 -11.62 56.21 82.39
CA GLY A 266 -10.98 55.93 83.67
C GLY A 266 -9.79 54.99 83.54
N GLU A 267 -8.71 55.51 83.55
CA GLU A 267 -7.65 55.72 84.59
C GLU A 267 -6.59 54.59 84.65
N SER A 268 -5.43 55.05 84.41
CA SER A 268 -4.14 54.75 85.05
C SER A 268 -3.50 53.38 85.11
N ALA A 269 -2.32 53.42 84.71
CA ALA A 269 -1.11 52.98 85.33
C ALA A 269 -0.36 51.74 84.82
N ARG A 270 0.87 52.12 84.41
CA ARG A 270 2.14 51.41 84.65
C ARG A 270 2.54 50.28 83.72
N LEU A 271 3.50 50.69 82.95
CA LEU A 271 4.69 49.88 82.57
C LEU A 271 5.44 49.33 83.79
N PRO A 272 6.23 48.27 83.73
CA PRO A 272 7.49 48.32 83.02
C PRO A 272 7.89 46.99 82.28
N GLN A 273 8.70 47.18 81.24
CA GLN A 273 10.07 46.63 81.01
C GLN A 273 10.32 45.18 81.52
N ASP A 274 10.77 44.29 80.80
CA ASP A 274 12.17 44.12 80.39
C ASP A 274 12.41 42.68 79.82
N SER A 275 13.34 42.63 78.87
CA SER A 275 14.44 41.68 78.72
C SER A 275 14.19 40.25 78.19
N ARG A 276 14.79 40.04 77.04
CA ARG A 276 15.82 39.03 76.71
C ARG A 276 15.42 37.54 76.82
N GLN A 277 15.41 36.82 75.86
CA GLN A 277 16.58 36.21 75.12
C GLN A 277 16.08 35.73 73.74
#